data_896dcbc1aaabfd36c1ab21fd8b57e56d
#
_entry.id   896dcbc1aaabfd36c1ab21fd8b57e56d
#
_cell.length_a   1.000
_cell.length_b   1.000
_cell.length_c   1.000
_cell.angle_alpha   90.00
_cell.angle_beta   90.00
_cell.angle_gamma   90.00
#
_symmetry.space_group_name_H-M   'P 1'
#
loop_
_entity.id
_entity.type
_entity.pdbx_description
1 polymer ?
#
loop_
_entity_poly.entity_id
_entity_poly.type
_entity_poly.pdbx_seq_one_letter_code
_entity_poly.pdbx_strand_id
1 'polypeptide(L)'
;RNAFSYKNLSMSILVDMKFGADVYSMSKMQSHVNGTSKETLEGREGWYASEQARLSANVDAKDWTPTGGYVGKGVKAVTDADGNVSYVPNDVYVDPAKYWQALQNSSPEPFICDNSFVKLREVSLSYSCPKKWFVHTPIESVTLSAYGRNLLLIYSKVDNIDPESSYNNGNGQGFEYGSLPSRRTFGFGINVKF
;
A
#
# COMPACT_ATOMS: atom_id res chain seq x y z
N ARG A 1 -10.57 -18.07 12.57
CA ARG A 1 -11.83 -17.67 13.18
C ARG A 1 -11.90 -18.21 14.60
N ASN A 2 -12.31 -17.37 15.54
CA ASN A 2 -12.60 -17.76 16.91
C ASN A 2 -14.06 -17.44 17.22
N ALA A 3 -14.76 -18.35 17.92
CA ALA A 3 -16.13 -18.17 18.31
C ALA A 3 -16.28 -18.41 19.81
N PHE A 4 -17.03 -17.55 20.45
CA PHE A 4 -17.29 -17.57 21.90
C PHE A 4 -18.80 -17.53 22.13
N SER A 5 -19.27 -18.30 23.07
CA SER A 5 -20.66 -18.29 23.44
C SER A 5 -20.80 -18.23 24.98
N TYR A 6 -21.67 -17.37 25.45
CA TYR A 6 -22.01 -17.26 26.85
C TYR A 6 -23.52 -17.05 27.02
N LYS A 7 -24.20 -18.01 27.61
CA LYS A 7 -25.67 -18.02 27.70
C LYS A 7 -26.32 -17.83 26.32
N ASN A 8 -27.04 -16.74 26.15
CA ASN A 8 -27.75 -16.42 24.90
C ASN A 8 -26.94 -15.55 23.93
N LEU A 9 -25.73 -15.18 24.30
CA LEU A 9 -24.86 -14.32 23.51
C LEU A 9 -23.79 -15.16 22.83
N SER A 10 -23.59 -14.95 21.54
CA SER A 10 -22.48 -15.53 20.75
C SER A 10 -21.73 -14.45 19.99
N MET A 11 -20.41 -14.55 19.98
CA MET A 11 -19.52 -13.65 19.27
C MET A 11 -18.56 -14.46 18.40
N SER A 12 -18.34 -14.01 17.18
CA SER A 12 -17.31 -14.58 16.32
C SER A 12 -16.38 -13.48 15.81
N ILE A 13 -15.08 -13.79 15.81
CA ILE A 13 -14.02 -12.91 15.34
C ILE A 13 -13.24 -13.64 14.26
N LEU A 14 -13.03 -13.00 13.12
CA LEU A 14 -12.19 -13.48 12.03
C LEU A 14 -11.04 -12.50 11.80
N VAL A 15 -9.84 -12.98 12.04
CA VAL A 15 -8.59 -12.31 11.66
C VAL A 15 -8.04 -13.02 10.43
N ASP A 16 -7.60 -12.23 9.46
CA ASP A 16 -6.96 -12.68 8.23
C ASP A 16 -5.53 -12.17 8.19
N MET A 17 -4.60 -13.02 7.75
CA MET A 17 -3.17 -12.74 7.73
C MET A 17 -2.56 -13.31 6.47
N LYS A 18 -1.66 -12.52 5.86
CA LYS A 18 -0.84 -12.93 4.72
C LYS A 18 0.58 -12.44 4.94
N PHE A 19 1.56 -13.31 4.73
CA PHE A 19 2.97 -12.98 4.88
C PHE A 19 3.77 -13.53 3.71
N GLY A 20 4.87 -12.84 3.35
CA GLY A 20 5.81 -13.29 2.34
C GLY A 20 5.26 -13.25 0.91
N ALA A 21 4.39 -12.32 0.61
CA ALA A 21 3.89 -12.08 -0.74
C ALA A 21 4.33 -10.70 -1.22
N ASP A 22 4.59 -10.57 -2.51
CA ASP A 22 4.92 -9.31 -3.16
C ASP A 22 3.76 -8.82 -4.02
N VAL A 23 3.69 -7.50 -4.20
CA VAL A 23 2.77 -6.83 -5.10
C VAL A 23 3.48 -5.71 -5.84
N TYR A 24 3.31 -5.65 -7.16
CA TYR A 24 3.67 -4.47 -7.92
C TYR A 24 2.58 -3.41 -7.74
N SER A 25 2.96 -2.21 -7.30
CA SER A 25 2.03 -1.10 -7.10
C SER A 25 2.18 -0.02 -8.15
N MET A 26 1.21 0.03 -9.06
CA MET A 26 1.08 1.15 -10.01
C MET A 26 0.76 2.47 -9.28
N SER A 27 -0.02 2.43 -8.22
CA SER A 27 -0.31 3.62 -7.42
C SER A 27 0.96 4.20 -6.80
N LYS A 28 1.87 3.37 -6.28
CA LYS A 28 3.18 3.81 -5.80
C LYS A 28 4.01 4.38 -6.95
N MET A 29 4.12 3.68 -8.06
CA MET A 29 4.84 4.16 -9.24
C MET A 29 4.32 5.52 -9.69
N GLN A 30 3.01 5.67 -9.85
CA GLN A 30 2.39 6.91 -10.31
C GLN A 30 2.61 8.06 -9.32
N SER A 31 2.62 7.79 -8.01
CA SER A 31 2.91 8.80 -6.99
C SER A 31 4.36 9.32 -7.06
N HIS A 32 5.32 8.46 -7.44
CA HIS A 32 6.71 8.85 -7.66
C HIS A 32 6.86 9.67 -8.94
N VAL A 33 6.29 9.19 -10.05
CA VAL A 33 6.30 9.89 -11.34
C VAL A 33 5.71 11.30 -11.24
N ASN A 34 4.61 11.44 -10.50
CA ASN A 34 3.95 12.72 -10.29
C ASN A 34 4.58 13.56 -9.16
N GLY A 35 5.60 13.04 -8.47
CA GLY A 35 6.27 13.73 -7.39
C GLY A 35 5.43 13.95 -6.13
N THR A 36 4.40 13.13 -5.91
CA THR A 36 3.51 13.20 -4.73
C THR A 36 3.91 12.25 -3.62
N SER A 37 4.84 11.32 -3.87
CA SER A 37 5.44 10.48 -2.83
C SER A 37 6.44 11.29 -1.99
N LYS A 38 6.48 11.02 -0.67
CA LYS A 38 7.44 11.61 0.26
C LYS A 38 8.89 11.32 -0.15
N GLU A 39 9.15 10.15 -0.70
CA GLU A 39 10.49 9.74 -1.16
C GLU A 39 11.04 10.66 -2.27
N THR A 40 10.15 11.28 -3.06
CA THR A 40 10.54 12.19 -4.14
C THR A 40 10.95 13.58 -3.66
N LEU A 41 10.88 13.87 -2.37
CA LEU A 41 11.35 15.14 -1.81
C LEU A 41 12.87 15.22 -1.74
N GLU A 42 13.54 14.06 -1.65
CA GLU A 42 15.00 13.98 -1.56
C GLU A 42 15.67 14.64 -2.76
N GLY A 43 16.63 15.50 -2.51
CA GLY A 43 17.40 16.20 -3.52
C GLY A 43 16.73 17.40 -4.19
N ARG A 44 15.45 17.70 -3.98
CA ARG A 44 14.74 18.82 -4.64
C ARG A 44 15.35 20.18 -4.31
N GLU A 45 15.60 20.46 -3.05
CA GLU A 45 16.18 21.73 -2.63
C GLU A 45 17.60 21.92 -3.18
N GLY A 46 18.42 20.86 -3.11
CA GLY A 46 19.77 20.88 -3.69
C GLY A 46 19.77 21.08 -5.21
N TRP A 47 18.85 20.40 -5.91
CA TRP A 47 18.68 20.61 -7.35
C TRP A 47 18.25 22.02 -7.69
N TYR A 48 17.27 22.56 -6.97
CA TYR A 48 16.81 23.93 -7.15
C TYR A 48 17.94 24.95 -6.94
N ALA A 49 18.72 24.81 -5.87
CA ALA A 49 19.85 25.67 -5.58
C ALA A 49 20.93 25.59 -6.69
N SER A 50 21.23 24.37 -7.17
CA SER A 50 22.16 24.16 -8.29
C SER A 50 21.69 24.84 -9.57
N GLU A 51 20.40 24.73 -9.91
CA GLU A 51 19.83 25.38 -11.08
C GLU A 51 19.83 26.92 -10.96
N GLN A 52 19.56 27.47 -9.78
CA GLN A 52 19.69 28.92 -9.56
C GLN A 52 21.13 29.42 -9.72
N ALA A 53 22.12 28.65 -9.25
CA ALA A 53 23.53 28.97 -9.45
C ALA A 53 23.92 28.92 -10.95
N ARG A 54 23.46 27.91 -11.68
CA ARG A 54 23.66 27.78 -13.13
C ARG A 54 23.11 28.99 -13.90
N LEU A 55 21.86 29.36 -13.61
CA LEU A 55 21.19 30.50 -14.24
C LEU A 55 21.90 31.82 -13.94
N SER A 56 22.35 32.00 -12.70
CA SER A 56 23.10 33.20 -12.28
C SER A 56 24.46 33.29 -12.98
N ALA A 57 25.08 32.14 -13.26
CA ALA A 57 26.34 32.07 -14.00
C ALA A 57 26.14 32.16 -15.52
N ASN A 58 24.92 32.17 -16.02
CA ASN A 58 24.54 32.17 -17.44
C ASN A 58 25.19 31.02 -18.22
N VAL A 59 25.22 29.81 -17.64
CA VAL A 59 25.79 28.59 -18.24
C VAL A 59 24.66 27.71 -18.80
N ASP A 60 24.88 27.16 -19.98
CA ASP A 60 23.95 26.20 -20.58
C ASP A 60 23.85 24.91 -19.72
N ALA A 61 22.66 24.30 -19.68
CA ALA A 61 22.44 23.08 -18.90
C ALA A 61 23.34 21.91 -19.32
N LYS A 62 23.75 21.83 -20.60
CA LYS A 62 24.65 20.79 -21.13
C LYS A 62 26.09 20.93 -20.62
N ASP A 63 26.51 22.17 -20.26
CA ASP A 63 27.87 22.51 -19.84
C ASP A 63 27.95 22.66 -18.30
N TRP A 64 26.84 22.47 -17.59
CA TRP A 64 26.76 22.58 -16.16
C TRP A 64 26.88 21.24 -15.44
N THR A 65 27.78 21.15 -14.48
CA THR A 65 27.82 20.03 -13.56
C THR A 65 26.98 20.37 -12.32
N PRO A 66 25.87 19.67 -12.05
CA PRO A 66 25.04 19.96 -10.87
C PRO A 66 25.82 19.84 -9.58
N THR A 67 25.61 20.79 -8.67
CA THR A 67 26.24 20.82 -7.34
C THR A 67 25.33 20.30 -6.23
N GLY A 68 24.10 19.89 -6.58
CA GLY A 68 23.10 19.30 -5.72
C GLY A 68 21.98 18.67 -6.54
N GLY A 69 21.24 17.77 -5.93
CA GLY A 69 20.18 17.02 -6.59
C GLY A 69 19.94 15.68 -5.92
N TYR A 70 19.24 14.80 -6.61
CA TYR A 70 19.06 13.42 -6.17
C TYR A 70 20.26 12.57 -6.61
N VAL A 71 20.73 11.69 -5.73
CA VAL A 71 21.77 10.70 -6.05
C VAL A 71 21.12 9.32 -6.04
N GLY A 72 20.95 8.72 -7.22
CA GLY A 72 20.40 7.38 -7.34
C GLY A 72 21.28 6.36 -6.61
N LYS A 73 20.67 5.48 -5.83
CA LYS A 73 21.39 4.40 -5.13
C LYS A 73 22.02 3.45 -6.14
N GLY A 74 23.26 3.05 -5.88
CA GLY A 74 23.98 2.11 -6.73
C GLY A 74 25.43 2.52 -6.97
N VAL A 75 25.98 2.05 -8.09
CA VAL A 75 27.36 2.31 -8.52
C VAL A 75 27.37 2.95 -9.89
N LYS A 76 28.41 3.75 -10.15
CA LYS A 76 28.73 4.26 -11.47
C LYS A 76 29.98 3.56 -12.03
N ALA A 77 30.00 3.33 -13.33
CA ALA A 77 31.19 2.84 -14.01
C ALA A 77 32.20 4.00 -14.19
N VAL A 78 33.46 3.75 -13.90
CA VAL A 78 34.58 4.66 -14.17
C VAL A 78 35.58 3.91 -15.03
N THR A 79 35.95 4.50 -16.15
CA THR A 79 36.93 3.94 -17.06
C THR A 79 38.25 4.65 -16.84
N ASP A 80 39.34 3.92 -16.61
CA ASP A 80 40.69 4.46 -16.50
C ASP A 80 41.31 4.79 -17.86
N ALA A 81 42.54 5.34 -17.84
CA ALA A 81 43.25 5.71 -19.07
C ALA A 81 43.62 4.51 -19.95
N ASP A 82 43.68 3.31 -19.37
CA ASP A 82 43.99 2.05 -20.04
C ASP A 82 42.76 1.33 -20.59
N GLY A 83 41.55 1.91 -20.36
CA GLY A 83 40.29 1.37 -20.83
C GLY A 83 39.65 0.34 -19.87
N ASN A 84 40.21 0.12 -18.67
CA ASN A 84 39.62 -0.81 -17.67
C ASN A 84 38.44 -0.13 -16.98
N VAL A 85 37.35 -0.86 -16.82
CA VAL A 85 36.13 -0.40 -16.14
C VAL A 85 36.16 -0.83 -14.67
N SER A 86 36.02 0.13 -13.78
CA SER A 86 35.79 -0.11 -12.34
C SER A 86 34.45 0.49 -11.91
N TYR A 87 33.90 -0.01 -10.80
CA TYR A 87 32.65 0.45 -10.26
C TYR A 87 32.86 1.11 -8.91
N VAL A 88 32.41 2.36 -8.78
CA VAL A 88 32.50 3.13 -7.54
C VAL A 88 31.10 3.55 -7.09
N PRO A 89 30.88 3.88 -5.80
CA PRO A 89 29.59 4.41 -5.34
C PRO A 89 29.13 5.57 -6.22
N ASN A 90 27.84 5.60 -6.57
CA ASN A 90 27.29 6.69 -7.35
C ASN A 90 27.27 7.99 -6.53
N ASP A 91 27.75 9.08 -7.13
CA ASP A 91 27.79 10.43 -6.57
C ASP A 91 27.23 11.48 -7.57
N VAL A 92 26.60 11.00 -8.65
CA VAL A 92 26.09 11.87 -9.71
C VAL A 92 24.75 12.47 -9.29
N TYR A 93 24.72 13.81 -9.22
CA TYR A 93 23.47 14.54 -8.98
C TYR A 93 22.63 14.58 -10.25
N VAL A 94 21.36 14.26 -10.09
CA VAL A 94 20.35 14.31 -11.16
C VAL A 94 19.11 15.07 -10.73
N ASP A 95 18.34 15.56 -11.68
CA ASP A 95 17.01 16.12 -11.44
C ASP A 95 16.09 15.07 -10.81
N PRO A 96 15.61 15.26 -9.58
CA PRO A 96 14.72 14.29 -8.93
C PRO A 96 13.49 13.94 -9.77
N ALA A 97 12.89 14.94 -10.44
CA ALA A 97 11.71 14.72 -11.26
C ALA A 97 12.01 13.82 -12.46
N LYS A 98 13.10 14.09 -13.17
CA LYS A 98 13.53 13.27 -14.31
C LYS A 98 13.93 11.86 -13.90
N TYR A 99 14.59 11.71 -12.74
CA TYR A 99 14.96 10.41 -12.22
C TYR A 99 13.74 9.51 -12.00
N TRP A 100 12.74 10.02 -11.26
CA TRP A 100 11.54 9.25 -10.94
C TRP A 100 10.67 8.98 -12.18
N GLN A 101 10.59 9.92 -13.12
CA GLN A 101 9.91 9.71 -14.39
C GLN A 101 10.60 8.66 -15.26
N ALA A 102 11.93 8.62 -15.28
CA ALA A 102 12.67 7.63 -16.04
C ALA A 102 12.50 6.20 -15.51
N LEU A 103 12.38 6.03 -14.19
CA LEU A 103 12.17 4.72 -13.55
C LEU A 103 10.88 4.03 -14.00
N GLN A 104 9.83 4.78 -14.35
CA GLN A 104 8.59 4.22 -14.88
C GLN A 104 8.81 3.25 -16.05
N ASN A 105 9.78 3.57 -16.91
CA ASN A 105 10.03 2.81 -18.14
C ASN A 105 11.29 1.93 -18.06
N SER A 106 12.09 2.05 -17.00
CA SER A 106 13.37 1.37 -16.90
C SER A 106 13.39 0.20 -15.92
N SER A 107 12.75 0.32 -14.78
CA SER A 107 12.73 -0.76 -13.78
C SER A 107 11.46 -0.73 -12.93
N PRO A 108 10.71 -1.84 -12.85
CA PRO A 108 9.58 -1.98 -11.93
C PRO A 108 10.01 -2.25 -10.48
N GLU A 109 11.26 -2.62 -10.23
CA GLU A 109 11.77 -3.07 -8.94
C GLU A 109 11.44 -2.15 -7.75
N PRO A 110 11.62 -0.81 -7.83
CA PRO A 110 11.31 0.09 -6.72
C PRO A 110 9.82 0.11 -6.32
N PHE A 111 8.95 -0.41 -7.19
CA PHE A 111 7.50 -0.42 -7.02
C PHE A 111 6.95 -1.79 -6.65
N ILE A 112 7.83 -2.79 -6.49
CA ILE A 112 7.48 -4.10 -5.92
C ILE A 112 7.58 -3.97 -4.40
N CYS A 113 6.47 -4.25 -3.71
CA CYS A 113 6.33 -4.07 -2.28
C CYS A 113 5.99 -5.40 -1.60
N ASP A 114 6.54 -5.63 -0.41
CA ASP A 114 6.11 -6.73 0.46
C ASP A 114 4.65 -6.50 0.87
N ASN A 115 3.77 -7.40 0.45
CA ASN A 115 2.33 -7.33 0.67
C ASN A 115 1.89 -8.16 1.89
N SER A 116 2.70 -8.14 2.94
CA SER A 116 2.34 -8.75 4.22
C SER A 116 1.35 -7.88 5.00
N PHE A 117 0.29 -8.49 5.52
CA PHE A 117 -0.71 -7.78 6.30
C PHE A 117 -1.40 -8.65 7.35
N VAL A 118 -2.03 -7.98 8.33
CA VAL A 118 -2.95 -8.55 9.30
C VAL A 118 -4.20 -7.68 9.36
N LYS A 119 -5.37 -8.28 9.16
CA LYS A 119 -6.65 -7.57 9.06
C LYS A 119 -7.72 -8.20 9.96
N LEU A 120 -8.45 -7.37 10.70
CA LEU A 120 -9.67 -7.78 11.37
C LEU A 120 -10.79 -7.85 10.32
N ARG A 121 -11.03 -9.08 9.83
CA ARG A 121 -11.91 -9.33 8.70
C ARG A 121 -13.38 -9.20 9.05
N GLU A 122 -13.78 -9.81 10.17
CA GLU A 122 -15.17 -9.82 10.58
C GLU A 122 -15.28 -9.92 12.11
N VAL A 123 -16.20 -9.17 12.66
CA VAL A 123 -16.74 -9.40 14.00
C VAL A 123 -18.24 -9.54 13.86
N SER A 124 -18.79 -10.61 14.40
CA SER A 124 -20.24 -10.81 14.49
C SER A 124 -20.66 -11.05 15.93
N LEU A 125 -21.79 -10.50 16.28
CA LEU A 125 -22.45 -10.66 17.57
C LEU A 125 -23.88 -11.13 17.33
N SER A 126 -24.32 -12.15 18.05
CA SER A 126 -25.69 -12.63 17.99
C SER A 126 -26.24 -12.88 19.37
N TYR A 127 -27.52 -12.57 19.54
CA TYR A 127 -28.24 -12.77 20.77
C TYR A 127 -29.53 -13.55 20.51
N SER A 128 -29.65 -14.74 21.12
CA SER A 128 -30.84 -15.55 21.06
C SER A 128 -31.80 -15.14 22.18
N CYS A 129 -32.93 -14.59 21.80
CA CYS A 129 -33.92 -14.12 22.78
C CYS A 129 -34.46 -15.28 23.61
N PRO A 130 -34.64 -15.11 24.93
CA PRO A 130 -35.17 -16.15 25.81
C PRO A 130 -36.54 -16.61 25.38
N LYS A 131 -36.74 -17.93 25.29
CA LYS A 131 -38.01 -18.54 24.86
C LYS A 131 -39.22 -18.07 25.69
N LYS A 132 -39.02 -17.73 26.95
CA LYS A 132 -40.06 -17.19 27.84
C LYS A 132 -40.73 -15.90 27.35
N TRP A 133 -40.12 -15.17 26.40
CA TRP A 133 -40.71 -13.94 25.83
C TRP A 133 -41.81 -14.24 24.81
N PHE A 134 -41.86 -15.48 24.28
CA PHE A 134 -42.72 -15.85 23.16
C PHE A 134 -43.76 -16.94 23.50
N VAL A 135 -43.92 -17.26 24.78
CA VAL A 135 -44.78 -18.40 25.27
C VAL A 135 -46.21 -18.32 24.75
N HIS A 136 -46.73 -17.12 24.50
CA HIS A 136 -48.14 -16.93 24.06
C HIS A 136 -48.20 -16.54 22.55
N THR A 137 -47.16 -16.82 21.78
CA THR A 137 -47.09 -16.52 20.34
C THR A 137 -46.72 -17.77 19.55
N PRO A 138 -46.98 -17.83 18.23
CA PRO A 138 -46.54 -18.94 17.39
C PRO A 138 -45.02 -18.94 17.12
N ILE A 139 -44.24 -18.03 17.75
CA ILE A 139 -42.82 -17.88 17.52
C ILE A 139 -42.03 -18.88 18.38
N GLU A 140 -41.25 -19.73 17.71
CA GLU A 140 -40.36 -20.68 18.38
C GLU A 140 -39.06 -20.03 18.89
N SER A 141 -38.47 -19.17 18.11
CA SER A 141 -37.23 -18.49 18.47
C SER A 141 -37.03 -17.17 17.71
N VAL A 142 -36.32 -16.24 18.34
CA VAL A 142 -35.85 -15.00 17.71
C VAL A 142 -34.36 -14.85 18.01
N THR A 143 -33.57 -14.61 16.96
CA THR A 143 -32.15 -14.29 17.07
C THR A 143 -31.88 -12.96 16.43
N LEU A 144 -31.30 -12.05 17.20
CA LEU A 144 -30.80 -10.76 16.71
C LEU A 144 -29.30 -10.90 16.41
N SER A 145 -28.86 -10.36 15.31
CA SER A 145 -27.44 -10.37 14.92
C SER A 145 -26.98 -9.02 14.43
N ALA A 146 -25.71 -8.72 14.70
CA ALA A 146 -25.00 -7.58 14.13
C ALA A 146 -23.64 -8.07 13.65
N TYR A 147 -23.16 -7.55 12.54
CA TYR A 147 -21.82 -7.87 12.05
C TYR A 147 -21.15 -6.65 11.44
N GLY A 148 -19.83 -6.65 11.52
CA GLY A 148 -19.00 -5.69 10.80
C GLY A 148 -17.90 -6.43 10.03
N ARG A 149 -17.65 -6.02 8.79
CA ARG A 149 -16.62 -6.62 7.93
C ARG A 149 -15.58 -5.59 7.52
N ASN A 150 -14.35 -6.06 7.28
CA ASN A 150 -13.18 -5.25 6.94
C ASN A 150 -12.97 -4.10 7.95
N LEU A 151 -13.05 -4.42 9.24
CA LEU A 151 -13.14 -3.42 10.31
C LEU A 151 -11.86 -2.65 10.53
N LEU A 152 -10.70 -3.33 10.47
CA LEU A 152 -9.42 -2.73 10.80
C LEU A 152 -8.28 -3.44 10.06
N LEU A 153 -7.43 -2.67 9.41
CA LEU A 153 -6.11 -3.10 8.99
C LEU A 153 -5.17 -2.90 10.19
N ILE A 154 -4.81 -4.03 10.84
CA ILE A 154 -4.00 -4.03 12.07
C ILE A 154 -2.53 -3.77 11.73
N TYR A 155 -2.06 -4.38 10.65
CA TYR A 155 -0.70 -4.30 10.18
C TYR A 155 -0.67 -4.38 8.66
N SER A 156 0.20 -3.60 8.02
CA SER A 156 0.54 -3.70 6.60
C SER A 156 1.98 -3.23 6.40
N LYS A 157 2.71 -3.91 5.53
CA LYS A 157 4.02 -3.45 5.06
C LYS A 157 3.91 -2.53 3.86
N VAL A 158 2.84 -2.66 3.08
CA VAL A 158 2.59 -1.76 1.96
C VAL A 158 1.86 -0.52 2.45
N ASP A 159 2.34 0.65 2.00
CA ASP A 159 1.77 1.96 2.34
C ASP A 159 0.88 2.48 1.21
N ASN A 160 -0.13 3.27 1.57
CA ASN A 160 -1.00 4.04 0.67
C ASN A 160 -1.89 3.23 -0.28
N ILE A 161 -1.89 1.89 -0.18
CA ILE A 161 -2.81 1.01 -0.91
C ILE A 161 -3.44 -0.01 0.04
N ASP A 162 -4.59 -0.56 -0.32
CA ASP A 162 -5.13 -1.71 0.40
C ASP A 162 -4.33 -2.97 -0.03
N PRO A 163 -3.73 -3.74 0.90
CA PRO A 163 -2.93 -4.92 0.58
C PRO A 163 -3.73 -6.03 -0.12
N GLU A 164 -5.05 -5.91 -0.16
CA GLU A 164 -5.94 -6.83 -0.90
C GLU A 164 -6.34 -6.29 -2.28
N SER A 165 -5.90 -5.07 -2.64
CA SER A 165 -6.09 -4.54 -3.98
C SER A 165 -5.40 -5.43 -5.00
N SER A 166 -6.12 -5.85 -6.03
CA SER A 166 -5.58 -6.60 -7.15
C SER A 166 -6.23 -6.16 -8.45
N TYR A 167 -5.50 -6.32 -9.55
CA TYR A 167 -5.99 -5.95 -10.87
C TYR A 167 -7.22 -6.81 -11.28
N ASN A 168 -7.13 -8.12 -11.02
CA ASN A 168 -8.22 -9.07 -11.28
C ASN A 168 -8.04 -10.34 -10.43
N ASN A 169 -8.95 -11.31 -10.61
CA ASN A 169 -8.91 -12.62 -9.94
C ASN A 169 -8.15 -13.69 -10.72
N GLY A 170 -7.52 -13.34 -11.84
CA GLY A 170 -6.72 -14.22 -12.67
C GLY A 170 -5.22 -14.07 -12.40
N ASN A 171 -4.40 -14.18 -13.44
CA ASN A 171 -2.94 -14.11 -13.36
C ASN A 171 -2.40 -12.72 -12.99
N GLY A 172 -3.25 -11.69 -12.94
CA GLY A 172 -2.88 -10.34 -12.53
C GLY A 172 -3.01 -10.06 -11.03
N GLN A 173 -3.14 -11.07 -10.17
CA GLN A 173 -3.32 -10.87 -8.72
C GLN A 173 -2.13 -10.24 -8.00
N GLY A 174 -0.94 -10.31 -8.59
CA GLY A 174 0.26 -9.64 -8.08
C GLY A 174 0.40 -8.17 -8.49
N PHE A 175 -0.61 -7.60 -9.17
CA PHE A 175 -0.59 -6.22 -9.66
C PHE A 175 -1.68 -5.39 -9.00
N GLU A 176 -1.31 -4.25 -8.47
CA GLU A 176 -2.22 -3.19 -8.03
C GLU A 176 -2.20 -2.06 -9.07
N TYR A 177 -3.38 -1.73 -9.61
CA TYR A 177 -3.58 -0.75 -10.69
C TYR A 177 -4.60 0.33 -10.32
N GLY A 178 -4.42 0.98 -9.16
CA GLY A 178 -5.34 2.01 -8.68
C GLY A 178 -6.70 1.47 -8.29
N SER A 179 -6.76 0.21 -7.86
CA SER A 179 -8.01 -0.43 -7.44
C SER A 179 -8.58 0.22 -6.19
N LEU A 180 -9.90 0.31 -6.13
CA LEU A 180 -10.55 0.83 -4.93
C LEU A 180 -10.28 -0.08 -3.72
N PRO A 181 -10.01 0.49 -2.54
CA PRO A 181 -9.80 -0.28 -1.33
C PRO A 181 -11.07 -1.03 -0.90
N SER A 182 -10.88 -2.10 -0.14
CA SER A 182 -11.97 -2.87 0.43
C SER A 182 -12.85 -2.00 1.35
N ARG A 183 -14.18 -2.15 1.23
CA ARG A 183 -15.14 -1.34 1.99
C ARG A 183 -15.36 -1.92 3.38
N ARG A 184 -15.48 -1.06 4.37
CA ARG A 184 -16.02 -1.42 5.69
C ARG A 184 -17.52 -1.54 5.58
N THR A 185 -18.08 -2.65 6.06
CA THR A 185 -19.52 -2.94 5.98
C THR A 185 -20.05 -3.32 7.34
N PHE A 186 -21.21 -2.78 7.69
CA PHE A 186 -21.97 -3.16 8.88
C PHE A 186 -23.34 -3.65 8.46
N GLY A 187 -23.84 -4.65 9.17
CA GLY A 187 -25.17 -5.18 8.92
C GLY A 187 -25.83 -5.68 10.21
N PHE A 188 -27.14 -5.72 10.15
CA PHE A 188 -28.00 -6.25 11.22
C PHE A 188 -28.92 -7.31 10.62
N GLY A 189 -29.27 -8.30 11.41
CA GLY A 189 -30.16 -9.35 11.01
C GLY A 189 -31.10 -9.73 12.14
N ILE A 190 -32.31 -10.09 11.78
CA ILE A 190 -33.31 -10.69 12.67
C ILE A 190 -33.73 -12.00 12.03
N ASN A 191 -33.57 -13.09 12.76
CA ASN A 191 -34.04 -14.40 12.35
C ASN A 191 -35.19 -14.79 13.28
N VAL A 192 -36.37 -15.07 12.71
CA VAL A 192 -37.57 -15.49 13.43
C VAL A 192 -37.96 -16.87 12.91
N LYS A 193 -38.14 -17.80 13.82
CA LYS A 193 -38.64 -19.15 13.54
C LYS A 193 -40.00 -19.32 14.17
N PHE A 194 -40.94 -19.86 13.37
CA PHE A 194 -42.33 -20.15 13.74
C PHE A 194 -42.55 -21.65 13.84
#